data_87949a7455532aeed7933a148194dda8
#
_entry.id   87949a7455532aeed7933a148194dda8
#
_cell.length_a   1.000
_cell.length_b   1.000
_cell.length_c   1.000
_cell.angle_alpha   90.00
_cell.angle_beta   90.00
_cell.angle_gamma   90.00
#
_symmetry.space_group_name_H-M   'P 1'
#
loop_
_entity.id
_entity.type
_entity.pdbx_description
1 polymer ?
#
loop_
_entity_poly.entity_id
_entity_poly.type
_entity_poly.pdbx_seq_one_letter_code
_entity_poly.pdbx_strand_id
1 'polypeptide(L)'
;MKKFNTWVLDTTIYILDFLYRGRDFQRFWVLEVIARAPYFAFISVLHFRESLGLRGEDHIYLMKEHFYQALNETEHLEEMELREGNKYWIDRFFAKHLVLLYYWIMVGYYMLDPVDAYDINMKIEKHAYETYTKYSCYHPEDTKIAEIAQDELNDSRELKKAMLMIA
;
A
#
# COMPACT_ATOMS: atom_id res chain seq x y z
N MET A 1 -3.91 0.12 -19.56
CA MET A 1 -3.96 0.85 -18.29
C MET A 1 -2.62 0.99 -17.55
N LYS A 2 -1.62 0.11 -17.74
CA LYS A 2 -0.29 0.20 -17.08
C LYS A 2 0.42 1.57 -17.17
N LYS A 3 0.32 2.29 -18.30
CA LYS A 3 0.87 3.65 -18.44
C LYS A 3 0.13 4.69 -17.58
N PHE A 4 -1.18 4.50 -17.39
CA PHE A 4 -2.01 5.34 -16.52
C PHE A 4 -1.61 5.14 -15.06
N ASN A 5 -1.48 3.88 -14.62
CA ASN A 5 -1.01 3.55 -13.27
C ASN A 5 0.35 4.20 -12.96
N THR A 6 1.29 4.11 -13.91
CA THR A 6 2.61 4.74 -13.74
C THR A 6 2.49 6.27 -13.63
N TRP A 7 1.68 6.91 -14.48
CA TRP A 7 1.48 8.36 -14.42
C TRP A 7 0.84 8.80 -13.09
N VAL A 8 -0.17 8.06 -12.59
CA VAL A 8 -0.80 8.34 -11.30
C VAL A 8 0.22 8.23 -10.17
N LEU A 9 1.01 7.15 -10.15
CA LEU A 9 2.04 6.94 -9.14
C LEU A 9 3.09 8.06 -9.18
N ASP A 10 3.68 8.36 -10.34
CA ASP A 10 4.72 9.39 -10.48
C ASP A 10 4.21 10.77 -10.03
N THR A 11 2.95 11.09 -10.35
CA THR A 11 2.33 12.34 -9.91
C THR A 11 2.15 12.37 -8.39
N THR A 12 1.70 11.27 -7.80
CA THR A 12 1.52 11.15 -6.35
C THR A 12 2.86 11.26 -5.62
N ILE A 13 3.89 10.58 -6.10
CA ILE A 13 5.25 10.65 -5.56
C ILE A 13 5.77 12.09 -5.60
N TYR A 14 5.64 12.77 -6.73
CA TYR A 14 6.07 14.17 -6.86
C TYR A 14 5.38 15.08 -5.83
N ILE A 15 4.08 14.91 -5.62
CA ILE A 15 3.31 15.68 -4.63
C ILE A 15 3.81 15.37 -3.21
N LEU A 16 4.02 14.10 -2.86
CA LEU A 16 4.50 13.70 -1.55
C LEU A 16 5.92 14.22 -1.29
N ASP A 17 6.81 14.11 -2.26
CA ASP A 17 8.18 14.64 -2.15
C ASP A 17 8.23 16.16 -1.94
N PHE A 18 7.31 16.88 -2.58
CA PHE A 18 7.18 18.32 -2.39
C PHE A 18 6.63 18.69 -1.01
N LEU A 19 5.52 18.03 -0.58
CA LEU A 19 4.82 18.34 0.67
C LEU A 19 5.60 17.92 1.92
N TYR A 20 6.34 16.80 1.84
CA TYR A 20 7.02 16.20 2.98
C TYR A 20 8.55 16.34 2.93
N ARG A 21 9.05 17.30 2.18
CA ARG A 21 10.50 17.53 2.07
C ARG A 21 11.13 17.78 3.44
N GLY A 22 12.07 16.92 3.86
CA GLY A 22 12.74 16.98 5.16
C GLY A 22 11.86 16.54 6.35
N ARG A 23 10.79 15.81 6.08
CA ARG A 23 9.83 15.30 7.08
C ARG A 23 9.59 13.80 6.84
N ASP A 24 10.65 12.99 6.97
CA ASP A 24 10.64 11.60 6.55
C ASP A 24 9.56 10.76 7.27
N PHE A 25 9.46 10.84 8.61
CA PHE A 25 8.49 10.05 9.35
C PHE A 25 7.03 10.48 9.10
N GLN A 26 6.76 11.76 8.82
CA GLN A 26 5.42 12.20 8.42
C GLN A 26 5.08 11.66 7.02
N ARG A 27 6.06 11.64 6.10
CA ARG A 27 5.91 11.05 4.77
C ARG A 27 5.65 9.55 4.86
N PHE A 28 6.45 8.84 5.66
CA PHE A 28 6.27 7.41 5.88
C PHE A 28 4.91 7.10 6.47
N TRP A 29 4.50 7.83 7.51
CA TRP A 29 3.18 7.67 8.11
C TRP A 29 2.04 7.85 7.10
N VAL A 30 2.10 8.84 6.22
CA VAL A 30 1.09 9.05 5.17
C VAL A 30 1.12 7.91 4.15
N LEU A 31 2.31 7.41 3.79
CA LEU A 31 2.44 6.25 2.89
C LEU A 31 1.76 5.02 3.50
N GLU A 32 2.02 4.68 4.76
CA GLU A 32 1.41 3.53 5.45
C GLU A 32 -0.12 3.68 5.58
N VAL A 33 -0.61 4.88 5.88
CA VAL A 33 -2.06 5.14 5.91
C VAL A 33 -2.70 4.81 4.56
N ILE A 34 -2.02 5.12 3.45
CA ILE A 34 -2.53 4.91 2.09
C ILE A 34 -2.30 3.46 1.62
N ALA A 35 -1.12 2.88 1.85
CA ALA A 35 -0.71 1.55 1.37
C ALA A 35 -1.65 0.44 1.88
N ARG A 36 -2.14 0.56 3.07
CA ARG A 36 -3.09 -0.35 3.70
C ARG A 36 -4.46 -0.44 3.00
N ALA A 37 -4.92 0.64 2.36
CA ALA A 37 -6.27 0.76 1.80
C ALA A 37 -6.57 -0.27 0.68
N PRO A 38 -5.67 -0.55 -0.27
CA PRO A 38 -5.90 -1.55 -1.31
C PRO A 38 -6.17 -2.94 -0.77
N TYR A 39 -5.45 -3.38 0.27
CA TYR A 39 -5.64 -4.70 0.85
C TYR A 39 -7.03 -4.88 1.45
N PHE A 40 -7.52 -3.91 2.21
CA PHE A 40 -8.90 -3.92 2.70
C PHE A 40 -9.92 -3.87 1.57
N ALA A 41 -9.64 -3.14 0.49
CA ALA A 41 -10.49 -3.13 -0.70
C ALA A 41 -10.54 -4.50 -1.38
N PHE A 42 -9.39 -5.16 -1.56
CA PHE A 42 -9.30 -6.51 -2.14
C PHE A 42 -10.05 -7.55 -1.29
N ILE A 43 -9.85 -7.54 0.03
CA ILE A 43 -10.57 -8.40 0.98
C ILE A 43 -12.08 -8.18 0.85
N SER A 44 -12.54 -6.92 0.81
CA SER A 44 -13.97 -6.57 0.71
C SER A 44 -14.58 -7.08 -0.58
N VAL A 45 -13.90 -6.93 -1.70
CA VAL A 45 -14.38 -7.42 -3.01
C VAL A 45 -14.38 -8.95 -3.07
N LEU A 46 -13.34 -9.60 -2.55
CA LEU A 46 -13.29 -11.05 -2.47
C LEU A 46 -14.43 -11.60 -1.62
N HIS A 47 -14.68 -11.02 -0.44
CA HIS A 47 -15.80 -11.39 0.41
C HIS A 47 -17.16 -11.16 -0.28
N PHE A 48 -17.32 -10.05 -0.98
CA PHE A 48 -18.53 -9.78 -1.76
C PHE A 48 -18.75 -10.82 -2.86
N ARG A 49 -17.71 -11.18 -3.62
CA ARG A 49 -17.78 -12.26 -4.65
C ARG A 49 -18.16 -13.60 -4.03
N GLU A 50 -17.57 -13.95 -2.89
CA GLU A 50 -17.92 -15.19 -2.16
C GLU A 50 -19.39 -15.23 -1.77
N SER A 51 -19.92 -14.10 -1.26
CA SER A 51 -21.34 -13.97 -0.88
C SER A 51 -22.31 -14.15 -2.05
N LEU A 52 -21.84 -13.89 -3.28
CA LEU A 52 -22.59 -14.13 -4.52
C LEU A 52 -22.35 -15.53 -5.12
N GLY A 53 -21.60 -16.39 -4.45
CA GLY A 53 -21.23 -17.72 -4.96
C GLY A 53 -20.15 -17.70 -6.06
N LEU A 54 -19.46 -16.57 -6.25
CA LEU A 54 -18.42 -16.36 -7.27
C LEU A 54 -17.01 -16.63 -6.72
N ARG A 55 -16.86 -17.71 -5.96
CA ARG A 55 -15.60 -18.11 -5.36
C ARG A 55 -14.72 -18.83 -6.37
N GLY A 56 -13.56 -18.23 -6.73
CA GLY A 56 -12.53 -18.87 -7.56
C GLY A 56 -11.65 -19.85 -6.79
N GLU A 57 -10.82 -20.60 -7.50
CA GLU A 57 -9.90 -21.61 -6.92
C GLU A 57 -8.88 -20.96 -5.98
N ASP A 58 -8.34 -19.79 -6.36
CA ASP A 58 -7.32 -19.06 -5.60
C ASP A 58 -7.89 -18.18 -4.48
N HIS A 59 -9.20 -18.17 -4.29
CA HIS A 59 -9.89 -17.25 -3.40
C HIS A 59 -9.34 -17.28 -1.95
N ILE A 60 -9.17 -18.47 -1.39
CA ILE A 60 -8.69 -18.64 -0.01
C ILE A 60 -7.24 -18.16 0.13
N TYR A 61 -6.40 -18.42 -0.88
CA TYR A 61 -5.03 -17.95 -0.89
C TYR A 61 -5.01 -16.42 -0.89
N LEU A 62 -5.72 -15.80 -1.83
CA LEU A 62 -5.78 -14.32 -1.96
C LEU A 62 -6.33 -13.65 -0.69
N MET A 63 -7.40 -14.22 -0.09
CA MET A 63 -7.94 -13.70 1.17
C MET A 63 -6.91 -13.71 2.29
N LYS A 64 -6.22 -14.84 2.50
CA LYS A 64 -5.20 -14.94 3.55
C LYS A 64 -4.04 -13.99 3.30
N GLU A 65 -3.58 -13.91 2.07
CA GLU A 65 -2.46 -13.06 1.69
C GLU A 65 -2.77 -11.59 1.95
N HIS A 66 -3.93 -11.10 1.49
CA HIS A 66 -4.31 -9.72 1.71
C HIS A 66 -4.60 -9.39 3.18
N PHE A 67 -5.10 -10.33 3.97
CA PHE A 67 -5.21 -10.15 5.42
C PHE A 67 -3.83 -10.03 6.07
N TYR A 68 -2.88 -10.85 5.67
CA TYR A 68 -1.51 -10.76 6.16
C TYR A 68 -0.88 -9.40 5.82
N GLN A 69 -0.97 -8.99 4.55
CA GLN A 69 -0.47 -7.70 4.07
C GLN A 69 -1.14 -6.52 4.80
N ALA A 70 -2.47 -6.56 4.99
CA ALA A 70 -3.18 -5.51 5.73
C ALA A 70 -2.74 -5.39 7.20
N LEU A 71 -2.39 -6.50 7.85
CA LEU A 71 -1.85 -6.51 9.21
C LEU A 71 -0.42 -5.97 9.23
N ASN A 72 0.42 -6.37 8.28
CA ASN A 72 1.79 -5.90 8.12
C ASN A 72 1.83 -4.37 7.98
N GLU A 73 1.05 -3.83 7.05
CA GLU A 73 0.90 -2.38 6.88
C GLU A 73 0.39 -1.65 8.15
N THR A 74 -0.39 -2.35 8.97
CA THR A 74 -0.86 -1.80 10.24
C THR A 74 0.27 -1.71 11.26
N GLU A 75 1.15 -2.72 11.32
CA GLU A 75 2.34 -2.72 12.18
C GLU A 75 3.35 -1.65 11.74
N HIS A 76 3.54 -1.47 10.43
CA HIS A 76 4.37 -0.38 9.89
C HIS A 76 3.81 0.99 10.28
N LEU A 77 2.49 1.17 10.16
CA LEU A 77 1.82 2.41 10.56
C LEU A 77 2.02 2.71 12.05
N GLU A 78 1.86 1.72 12.94
CA GLU A 78 2.10 1.86 14.38
C GLU A 78 3.55 2.27 14.67
N GLU A 79 4.52 1.69 13.98
CA GLU A 79 5.94 2.09 14.09
C GLU A 79 6.14 3.56 13.69
N MET A 80 5.49 4.02 12.59
CA MET A 80 5.58 5.42 12.19
C MET A 80 4.89 6.35 13.20
N GLU A 81 3.83 5.91 13.86
CA GLU A 81 3.17 6.68 14.94
C GLU A 81 4.05 6.81 16.17
N LEU A 82 4.77 5.76 16.56
CA LEU A 82 5.77 5.81 17.65
C LEU A 82 6.89 6.82 17.37
N ARG A 83 7.19 7.07 16.09
CA ARG A 83 8.19 8.05 15.62
C ARG A 83 7.60 9.45 15.36
N GLU A 84 6.43 9.75 15.91
CA GLU A 84 5.72 11.03 15.73
C GLU A 84 5.35 11.35 14.26
N GLY A 85 5.22 10.35 13.39
CA GLY A 85 4.81 10.52 12.00
C GLY A 85 3.43 11.18 11.87
N ASN A 86 2.54 10.93 12.82
CA ASN A 86 1.19 11.50 12.89
C ASN A 86 1.09 12.83 13.68
N LYS A 87 2.23 13.49 13.97
CA LYS A 87 2.29 14.67 14.86
C LYS A 87 1.35 15.81 14.44
N TYR A 88 1.30 16.12 13.15
CA TYR A 88 0.56 17.29 12.66
C TYR A 88 -0.90 16.92 12.36
N TRP A 89 -1.84 17.71 12.91
CA TRP A 89 -3.27 17.48 12.71
C TRP A 89 -3.69 17.58 11.23
N ILE A 90 -3.03 18.46 10.47
CA ILE A 90 -3.32 18.66 9.05
C ILE A 90 -2.98 17.42 8.22
N ASP A 91 -1.85 16.77 8.50
CA ASP A 91 -1.45 15.55 7.83
C ASP A 91 -2.48 14.43 8.12
N ARG A 92 -2.91 14.32 9.40
CA ARG A 92 -3.96 13.36 9.81
C ARG A 92 -5.29 13.63 9.14
N PHE A 93 -5.67 14.90 9.01
CA PHE A 93 -6.93 15.27 8.35
C PHE A 93 -6.92 14.86 6.88
N PHE A 94 -5.91 15.27 6.13
CA PHE A 94 -5.80 14.94 4.71
C PHE A 94 -5.61 13.45 4.45
N ALA A 95 -4.74 12.77 5.19
CA ALA A 95 -4.51 11.34 5.03
C ALA A 95 -5.80 10.52 5.23
N LYS A 96 -6.58 10.82 6.28
CA LYS A 96 -7.85 10.11 6.56
C LYS A 96 -8.90 10.29 5.47
N HIS A 97 -9.00 11.47 4.89
CA HIS A 97 -9.96 11.71 3.80
C HIS A 97 -9.48 11.10 2.48
N LEU A 98 -8.18 11.22 2.22
CA LEU A 98 -7.57 10.65 1.01
C LEU A 98 -7.66 9.12 1.02
N VAL A 99 -7.37 8.47 2.15
CA VAL A 99 -7.45 7.01 2.26
C VAL A 99 -8.87 6.49 2.08
N LEU A 100 -9.87 7.21 2.59
CA LEU A 100 -11.28 6.83 2.41
C LEU A 100 -11.69 6.88 0.93
N LEU A 101 -11.30 7.96 0.23
CA LEU A 101 -11.53 8.08 -1.21
C LEU A 101 -10.78 6.99 -1.98
N TYR A 102 -9.52 6.77 -1.66
CA TYR A 102 -8.66 5.79 -2.31
C TYR A 102 -9.18 4.37 -2.11
N TYR A 103 -9.65 4.01 -0.90
CA TYR A 103 -10.28 2.73 -0.64
C TYR A 103 -11.45 2.44 -1.62
N TRP A 104 -12.37 3.38 -1.79
CA TRP A 104 -13.50 3.20 -2.70
C TRP A 104 -13.09 3.15 -4.18
N ILE A 105 -12.07 3.92 -4.57
CA ILE A 105 -11.47 3.82 -5.90
C ILE A 105 -10.90 2.41 -6.11
N MET A 106 -10.18 1.86 -5.13
CA MET A 106 -9.59 0.53 -5.23
C MET A 106 -10.64 -0.59 -5.20
N VAL A 107 -11.73 -0.44 -4.46
CA VAL A 107 -12.88 -1.36 -4.52
C VAL A 107 -13.43 -1.42 -5.95
N GLY A 108 -13.74 -0.27 -6.54
CA GLY A 108 -14.24 -0.20 -7.92
C GLY A 108 -13.23 -0.73 -8.93
N TYR A 109 -11.95 -0.39 -8.76
CA TYR A 109 -10.88 -0.80 -9.65
C TYR A 109 -10.67 -2.32 -9.62
N TYR A 110 -10.59 -2.92 -8.44
CA TYR A 110 -10.44 -4.37 -8.29
C TYR A 110 -11.69 -5.15 -8.74
N MET A 111 -12.87 -4.56 -8.65
CA MET A 111 -14.09 -5.17 -9.19
C MET A 111 -14.07 -5.24 -10.72
N LEU A 112 -13.57 -4.19 -11.38
CA LEU A 112 -13.62 -4.04 -12.84
C LEU A 112 -12.39 -4.64 -13.52
N ASP A 113 -11.20 -4.44 -12.97
CA ASP A 113 -9.93 -4.90 -13.53
C ASP A 113 -8.94 -5.25 -12.39
N PRO A 114 -9.05 -6.47 -11.84
CA PRO A 114 -8.19 -6.88 -10.73
C PRO A 114 -6.70 -6.97 -11.11
N VAL A 115 -6.38 -7.26 -12.37
CA VAL A 115 -4.99 -7.34 -12.85
C VAL A 115 -4.32 -5.97 -12.79
N ASP A 116 -4.98 -4.93 -13.29
CA ASP A 116 -4.44 -3.57 -13.25
C ASP A 116 -4.51 -2.96 -11.84
N ALA A 117 -5.44 -3.39 -10.98
CA ALA A 117 -5.47 -3.02 -9.57
C ALA A 117 -4.25 -3.60 -8.80
N TYR A 118 -3.86 -4.83 -9.09
CA TYR A 118 -2.60 -5.39 -8.56
C TYR A 118 -1.36 -4.70 -9.13
N ASP A 119 -1.37 -4.33 -10.42
CA ASP A 119 -0.23 -3.63 -11.05
C ASP A 119 0.07 -2.29 -10.37
N ILE A 120 -0.95 -1.49 -10.06
CA ILE A 120 -0.71 -0.21 -9.37
C ILE A 120 -0.22 -0.43 -7.94
N ASN A 121 -0.81 -1.37 -7.20
CA ASN A 121 -0.41 -1.62 -5.82
C ASN A 121 1.01 -2.19 -5.75
N MET A 122 1.35 -3.16 -6.59
CA MET A 122 2.73 -3.68 -6.71
C MET A 122 3.77 -2.56 -6.95
N LYS A 123 3.42 -1.55 -7.73
CA LYS A 123 4.30 -0.40 -7.99
C LYS A 123 4.42 0.53 -6.78
N ILE A 124 3.34 0.67 -6.00
CA ILE A 124 3.34 1.44 -4.74
C ILE A 124 4.29 0.79 -3.75
N GLU A 125 4.15 -0.52 -3.49
CA GLU A 125 5.04 -1.26 -2.57
C GLU A 125 6.50 -1.21 -3.02
N LYS A 126 6.74 -1.35 -4.31
CA LYS A 126 8.09 -1.21 -4.85
C LYS A 126 8.67 0.20 -4.59
N HIS A 127 7.85 1.24 -4.73
CA HIS A 127 8.28 2.60 -4.41
C HIS A 127 8.52 2.80 -2.90
N ALA A 128 7.68 2.20 -2.06
CA ALA A 128 7.87 2.19 -0.60
C ALA A 128 9.21 1.52 -0.25
N TYR A 129 9.49 0.34 -0.79
CA TYR A 129 10.79 -0.33 -0.66
C TYR A 129 11.97 0.58 -1.03
N GLU A 130 11.92 1.25 -2.19
CA GLU A 130 12.99 2.14 -2.66
C GLU A 130 13.16 3.34 -1.71
N THR A 131 12.06 3.86 -1.18
CA THR A 131 12.03 5.00 -0.25
C THR A 131 12.64 4.63 1.10
N TYR A 132 12.24 3.52 1.70
CA TYR A 132 12.78 3.03 2.98
C TYR A 132 14.23 2.59 2.84
N THR A 133 14.59 1.92 1.76
CA THR A 133 15.99 1.55 1.48
C THR A 133 16.88 2.78 1.38
N LYS A 134 16.43 3.83 0.71
CA LYS A 134 17.16 5.10 0.63
C LYS A 134 17.39 5.72 2.00
N TYR A 135 16.37 5.73 2.87
CA TYR A 135 16.51 6.22 4.24
C TYR A 135 17.51 5.38 5.03
N SER A 136 17.42 4.05 4.98
CA SER A 136 18.32 3.12 5.68
C SER A 136 19.78 3.25 5.24
N CYS A 137 20.05 3.66 4.00
CA CYS A 137 21.42 3.95 3.56
C CYS A 137 22.07 5.14 4.32
N TYR A 138 21.28 6.10 4.77
CA TYR A 138 21.75 7.24 5.57
C TYR A 138 21.65 6.99 7.08
N HIS A 139 20.87 6.00 7.50
CA HIS A 139 20.58 5.64 8.89
C HIS A 139 20.75 4.13 9.11
N PRO A 140 21.96 3.58 8.94
CA PRO A 140 22.20 2.12 9.03
C PRO A 140 21.96 1.56 10.44
N GLU A 141 21.93 2.40 11.45
CA GLU A 141 21.58 2.06 12.84
C GLU A 141 20.08 1.77 13.03
N ASP A 142 19.23 2.24 12.12
CA ASP A 142 17.78 2.06 12.19
C ASP A 142 17.37 0.76 11.49
N THR A 143 17.60 -0.37 12.18
CA THR A 143 17.32 -1.70 11.63
C THR A 143 15.83 -1.93 11.38
N LYS A 144 14.94 -1.24 12.13
CA LYS A 144 13.49 -1.40 11.97
C LYS A 144 13.00 -0.88 10.61
N ILE A 145 13.52 0.25 10.14
CA ILE A 145 13.21 0.76 8.81
C ILE A 145 13.76 -0.16 7.71
N ALA A 146 14.90 -0.81 7.94
CA ALA A 146 15.44 -1.78 7.00
C ALA A 146 14.58 -3.07 6.94
N GLU A 147 13.99 -3.51 8.06
CA GLU A 147 13.02 -4.60 8.11
C GLU A 147 11.76 -4.24 7.31
N ILE A 148 11.17 -3.06 7.57
CA ILE A 148 10.00 -2.55 6.82
C ILE A 148 10.30 -2.53 5.32
N ALA A 149 11.46 -2.02 4.89
CA ALA A 149 11.84 -2.06 3.48
C ALA A 149 11.81 -3.49 2.90
N GLN A 150 12.27 -4.49 3.65
CA GLN A 150 12.25 -5.87 3.17
C GLN A 150 10.82 -6.43 3.07
N ASP A 151 9.93 -6.03 3.97
CA ASP A 151 8.52 -6.42 3.95
C ASP A 151 7.81 -5.83 2.72
N GLU A 152 8.02 -4.55 2.39
CA GLU A 152 7.52 -3.90 1.17
C GLU A 152 7.96 -4.63 -0.11
N LEU A 153 9.23 -5.08 -0.15
CA LEU A 153 9.73 -5.85 -1.27
C LEU A 153 9.02 -7.21 -1.40
N ASN A 154 8.75 -7.86 -0.27
CA ASN A 154 8.04 -9.13 -0.23
C ASN A 154 6.58 -8.94 -0.69
N ASP A 155 5.89 -7.90 -0.19
CA ASP A 155 4.51 -7.58 -0.56
C ASP A 155 4.40 -7.26 -2.06
N SER A 156 5.34 -6.50 -2.62
CA SER A 156 5.43 -6.28 -4.06
C SER A 156 5.54 -7.58 -4.87
N ARG A 157 6.30 -8.57 -4.36
CA ARG A 157 6.46 -9.89 -5.02
C ARG A 157 5.19 -10.73 -4.94
N GLU A 158 4.53 -10.76 -3.78
CA GLU A 158 3.28 -11.50 -3.60
C GLU A 158 2.13 -10.89 -4.41
N LEU A 159 2.04 -9.55 -4.52
CA LEU A 159 1.10 -8.88 -5.42
C LEU A 159 1.35 -9.23 -6.89
N LYS A 160 2.62 -9.32 -7.30
CA LYS A 160 2.96 -9.80 -8.66
C LYS A 160 2.52 -11.25 -8.89
N LYS A 161 2.69 -12.11 -7.90
CA LYS A 161 2.24 -13.49 -7.95
C LYS A 161 0.70 -13.57 -8.03
N ALA A 162 -0.01 -12.83 -7.16
CA ALA A 162 -1.47 -12.72 -7.20
C ALA A 162 -1.97 -12.24 -8.57
N MET A 163 -1.33 -11.22 -9.15
CA MET A 163 -1.64 -10.73 -10.49
C MET A 163 -1.50 -11.81 -11.56
N LEU A 164 -0.46 -12.67 -11.47
CA LEU A 164 -0.23 -13.75 -12.45
C LEU A 164 -1.20 -14.92 -12.28
N MET A 165 -1.74 -15.14 -11.06
CA MET A 165 -2.71 -16.20 -10.79
C MET A 165 -4.08 -15.90 -11.41
N ILE A 166 -4.44 -14.62 -11.55
CA ILE A 166 -5.76 -14.19 -12.04
C ILE A 166 -5.74 -13.63 -13.47
N ALA A 167 -4.56 -13.51 -14.11
CA ALA A 167 -4.39 -13.05 -15.48
C ALA A 167 -4.69 -14.17 -16.50
#